data_3555bb897b39640889e1e871eea7f965
#
_entry.id   3555bb897b39640889e1e871eea7f965
#
_cell.length_a   1.000
_cell.length_b   1.000
_cell.length_c   1.000
_cell.angle_alpha   90.00
_cell.angle_beta   90.00
_cell.angle_gamma   90.00
#
_symmetry.space_group_name_H-M   'P 1'
#
loop_
_entity.id
_entity.type
_entity.pdbx_description
1 polymer ?
#
loop_
_entity_poly.entity_id
_entity_poly.type
_entity_poly.pdbx_seq_one_letter_code
_entity_poly.pdbx_strand_id
1 'polypeptide(L)'
;MKFNMVTTLKEDSKLLRIDTEDGIDNCMGSIPNYNELKKQIDLNKWYYTDKKIPYVHNEYGYRCDTIDSIYENDYILTFGCSYSYGEGLFYEDVYSTKLAKKLDLKNINLAIPGSGISPQVYNTILFNNNFNKIRLPKYVIYQYPNDYRVSLSTYEETRNHLDIDTFTAGDIKEYDQNGYIFDYYLENDGEKKLKDLLFPLYLNNVWETLNVPVFHITFSDYNQEFKSKYQSFEILDIVD
;
A
#
# COMPACT_ATOMS: atom_id res chain seq x y z
N MET A 1 17.13 -3.58 -4.69
CA MET A 1 16.73 -2.54 -3.75
C MET A 1 16.29 -3.23 -2.47
N LYS A 2 16.87 -2.93 -1.32
CA LYS A 2 16.32 -3.39 -0.04
C LYS A 2 15.32 -2.34 0.39
N PHE A 3 14.05 -2.67 0.40
CA PHE A 3 13.06 -1.87 1.09
C PHE A 3 13.24 -2.13 2.59
N ASN A 4 13.85 -1.20 3.30
CA ASN A 4 13.72 -1.20 4.75
C ASN A 4 12.31 -0.68 5.04
N MET A 5 11.39 -1.59 5.32
CA MET A 5 9.99 -1.27 5.58
C MET A 5 9.78 -0.76 7.01
N VAL A 6 10.66 0.09 7.49
CA VAL A 6 10.44 0.78 8.76
C VAL A 6 9.55 1.98 8.47
N THR A 7 8.29 1.85 8.80
CA THR A 7 7.37 2.98 8.82
C THR A 7 7.44 3.62 10.20
N THR A 8 7.93 4.85 10.27
CA THR A 8 8.04 5.56 11.55
C THR A 8 6.98 6.63 11.68
N LEU A 9 6.29 6.64 12.81
CA LEU A 9 5.44 7.75 13.24
C LEU A 9 6.24 8.62 14.21
N LYS A 10 6.74 9.76 13.75
CA LYS A 10 7.34 10.77 14.64
C LYS A 10 6.25 11.71 15.15
N GLU A 11 6.43 12.27 16.35
CA GLU A 11 5.45 13.19 16.97
C GLU A 11 4.99 14.33 16.04
N ASP A 12 5.87 14.83 15.18
CA ASP A 12 5.57 15.92 14.24
C ASP A 12 5.21 15.44 12.83
N SER A 13 5.06 14.13 12.60
CA SER A 13 4.86 13.66 11.24
C SER A 13 3.40 13.76 10.83
N LYS A 14 3.18 14.37 9.66
CA LYS A 14 1.86 14.49 9.05
C LYS A 14 1.41 13.19 8.38
N LEU A 15 2.34 12.28 8.12
CA LEU A 15 2.14 10.95 7.50
C LEU A 15 3.17 9.98 8.08
N LEU A 16 2.90 8.68 7.95
CA LEU A 16 3.93 7.67 8.17
C LEU A 16 5.10 7.92 7.21
N ARG A 17 6.31 7.98 7.72
CA ARG A 17 7.51 8.03 6.90
C ARG A 17 7.91 6.62 6.49
N ILE A 18 8.29 6.47 5.24
CA ILE A 18 8.87 5.23 4.72
C ILE A 18 10.36 5.48 4.53
N ASP A 19 11.17 4.59 5.10
CA ASP A 19 12.62 4.63 4.89
C ASP A 19 12.95 3.98 3.54
N THR A 20 12.82 4.78 2.49
CA THR A 20 13.10 4.37 1.11
C THR A 20 14.15 5.28 0.50
N GLU A 21 15.08 4.68 -0.21
CA GLU A 21 16.05 5.42 -1.01
C GLU A 21 15.64 5.36 -2.49
N ASP A 22 15.90 6.46 -3.19
CA ASP A 22 15.78 6.48 -4.65
C ASP A 22 16.71 5.43 -5.26
N GLY A 23 16.23 4.75 -6.27
CA GLY A 23 17.00 3.67 -6.85
C GLY A 23 16.49 3.23 -8.22
N ILE A 24 17.21 2.29 -8.77
CA ILE A 24 16.88 1.68 -10.06
C ILE A 24 16.84 0.17 -9.85
N ASP A 25 15.76 -0.45 -10.25
CA ASP A 25 15.60 -1.90 -10.18
C ASP A 25 15.15 -2.50 -11.53
N ASN A 26 15.14 -3.80 -11.61
CA ASN A 26 14.53 -4.52 -12.72
C ASN A 26 13.04 -4.76 -12.39
N CYS A 27 12.23 -4.88 -13.45
CA CYS A 27 10.81 -5.15 -13.30
C CYS A 27 10.46 -6.45 -12.54
N MET A 28 11.41 -7.35 -12.37
CA MET A 28 11.24 -8.67 -11.75
C MET A 28 11.84 -8.78 -10.35
N GLY A 29 12.22 -7.65 -9.75
CA GLY A 29 12.88 -7.64 -8.45
C GLY A 29 14.31 -8.15 -8.50
N SER A 30 14.70 -9.10 -7.65
CA SER A 30 16.10 -9.54 -7.56
C SER A 30 16.61 -10.20 -8.85
N ILE A 31 17.87 -9.91 -9.22
CA ILE A 31 18.54 -10.49 -10.39
C ILE A 31 18.45 -12.03 -10.48
N PRO A 32 18.56 -12.81 -9.39
CA PRO A 32 18.37 -14.25 -9.43
C PRO A 32 16.99 -14.67 -9.96
N ASN A 33 15.93 -14.03 -9.50
CA ASN A 33 14.56 -14.33 -9.94
C ASN A 33 14.36 -13.99 -11.41
N TYR A 34 14.91 -12.87 -11.87
CA TYR A 34 14.87 -12.49 -13.27
C TYR A 34 15.56 -13.51 -14.19
N ASN A 35 16.75 -13.97 -13.83
CA ASN A 35 17.48 -14.97 -14.60
C ASN A 35 16.78 -16.33 -14.64
N GLU A 36 16.07 -16.70 -13.58
CA GLU A 36 15.29 -17.94 -13.54
C GLU A 36 14.04 -17.85 -14.42
N LEU A 37 13.35 -16.73 -14.36
CA LEU A 37 12.18 -16.48 -15.21
C LEU A 37 12.53 -16.40 -16.70
N LYS A 38 13.69 -15.84 -17.06
CA LYS A 38 14.18 -15.86 -18.45
C LYS A 38 14.30 -17.27 -19.06
N LYS A 39 14.51 -18.28 -18.22
CA LYS A 39 14.57 -19.68 -18.68
C LYS A 39 13.19 -20.29 -18.92
N GLN A 40 12.17 -19.76 -18.28
CA GLN A 40 10.81 -20.35 -18.24
C GLN A 40 9.84 -19.67 -19.20
N ILE A 41 10.06 -18.39 -19.53
CA ILE A 41 9.15 -17.58 -20.33
C ILE A 41 9.90 -16.92 -21.49
N ASP A 42 9.25 -16.82 -22.65
CA ASP A 42 9.73 -15.99 -23.75
C ASP A 42 9.54 -14.50 -23.41
N LEU A 43 10.52 -13.94 -22.70
CA LEU A 43 10.52 -12.55 -22.27
C LEU A 43 10.68 -11.56 -23.43
N ASN A 44 10.99 -12.01 -24.66
CA ASN A 44 11.16 -11.11 -25.81
C ASN A 44 9.88 -10.35 -26.16
N LYS A 45 8.74 -10.88 -25.74
CA LYS A 45 7.42 -10.26 -25.95
C LYS A 45 6.97 -9.36 -24.80
N TRP A 46 7.70 -9.36 -23.70
CA TRP A 46 7.29 -8.60 -22.54
C TRP A 46 7.89 -7.19 -22.54
N TYR A 47 7.03 -6.18 -22.43
CA TYR A 47 7.41 -4.76 -22.52
C TYR A 47 8.55 -4.37 -21.58
N TYR A 48 8.61 -4.95 -20.38
CA TYR A 48 9.60 -4.62 -19.34
C TYR A 48 10.92 -5.41 -19.44
N THR A 49 11.06 -6.26 -20.44
CA THR A 49 12.32 -7.05 -20.62
C THR A 49 13.52 -6.11 -20.71
N ASP A 50 14.50 -6.36 -19.86
CA ASP A 50 15.77 -5.61 -19.76
C ASP A 50 15.63 -4.11 -19.45
N LYS A 51 14.43 -3.63 -19.09
CA LYS A 51 14.23 -2.25 -18.68
C LYS A 51 14.60 -2.04 -17.21
N LYS A 52 15.19 -0.89 -16.96
CA LYS A 52 15.49 -0.42 -15.61
C LYS A 52 14.41 0.54 -15.17
N ILE A 53 13.84 0.28 -14.02
CA ILE A 53 12.72 1.03 -13.48
C ILE A 53 13.25 1.97 -12.41
N PRO A 54 13.13 3.29 -12.57
CA PRO A 54 13.49 4.25 -11.55
C PRO A 54 12.40 4.30 -10.47
N TYR A 55 12.83 4.40 -9.22
CA TYR A 55 11.99 4.72 -8.07
C TYR A 55 12.46 6.04 -7.51
N VAL A 56 11.58 7.02 -7.57
CA VAL A 56 11.79 8.37 -7.03
C VAL A 56 10.71 8.62 -5.98
N HIS A 57 11.10 9.14 -4.85
CA HIS A 57 10.21 9.30 -3.70
C HIS A 57 10.11 10.77 -3.29
N ASN A 58 8.98 11.10 -2.71
CA ASN A 58 8.78 12.42 -2.11
C ASN A 58 9.41 12.50 -0.70
N GLU A 59 9.22 13.63 -0.04
CA GLU A 59 9.76 13.96 1.28
C GLU A 59 9.33 13.02 2.42
N TYR A 60 8.30 12.20 2.21
CA TYR A 60 7.82 11.18 3.15
C TYR A 60 8.20 9.75 2.73
N GLY A 61 8.91 9.57 1.62
CA GLY A 61 9.30 8.26 1.09
C GLY A 61 8.24 7.60 0.22
N TYR A 62 7.15 8.29 -0.16
CA TYR A 62 6.14 7.76 -1.06
C TYR A 62 6.50 8.00 -2.52
N ARG A 63 6.18 7.03 -3.37
CA ARG A 63 6.39 7.11 -4.81
C ARG A 63 5.24 7.87 -5.47
N CYS A 64 5.20 9.16 -5.25
CA CYS A 64 4.25 10.08 -5.87
C CYS A 64 4.81 11.51 -5.87
N ASP A 65 4.04 12.45 -6.43
CA ASP A 65 4.35 13.87 -6.37
C ASP A 65 4.44 14.34 -4.90
N THR A 66 5.02 15.52 -4.69
CA THR A 66 5.02 16.13 -3.36
C THR A 66 3.60 16.28 -2.83
N ILE A 67 3.42 16.02 -1.53
CA ILE A 67 2.11 16.14 -0.89
C ILE A 67 1.57 17.58 -0.99
N ASP A 68 2.45 18.57 -1.00
CA ASP A 68 2.05 19.99 -1.14
C ASP A 68 1.30 20.28 -2.45
N SER A 69 1.39 19.41 -3.46
CA SER A 69 0.63 19.58 -4.71
C SER A 69 -0.88 19.62 -4.53
N ILE A 70 -1.42 19.08 -3.40
CA ILE A 70 -2.84 19.13 -3.07
C ILE A 70 -3.37 20.56 -2.81
N TYR A 71 -2.50 21.52 -2.48
CA TYR A 71 -2.91 22.89 -2.23
C TYR A 71 -3.51 23.56 -3.48
N GLU A 72 -3.02 23.18 -4.66
CA GLU A 72 -3.37 23.82 -5.91
C GLU A 72 -4.17 22.93 -6.86
N ASN A 73 -4.12 21.60 -6.68
CA ASN A 73 -4.67 20.65 -7.63
C ASN A 73 -5.73 19.76 -7.01
N ASP A 74 -6.70 19.35 -7.83
CA ASP A 74 -7.58 18.23 -7.53
C ASP A 74 -6.80 16.92 -7.67
N TYR A 75 -7.11 15.91 -6.82
CA TYR A 75 -6.31 14.69 -6.75
C TYR A 75 -7.14 13.47 -6.40
N ILE A 76 -6.58 12.31 -6.73
CA ILE A 76 -6.97 11.03 -6.15
C ILE A 76 -5.99 10.66 -5.03
N LEU A 77 -6.51 10.01 -3.99
CA LEU A 77 -5.73 9.52 -2.86
C LEU A 77 -5.74 8.00 -2.87
N THR A 78 -4.57 7.39 -2.99
CA THR A 78 -4.44 5.94 -3.10
C THR A 78 -3.68 5.39 -1.90
N PHE A 79 -4.21 4.32 -1.30
CA PHE A 79 -3.56 3.53 -0.27
C PHE A 79 -3.43 2.08 -0.75
N GLY A 80 -2.38 1.39 -0.32
CA GLY A 80 -2.21 0.01 -0.71
C GLY A 80 -0.84 -0.56 -0.36
N CYS A 81 -0.52 -1.69 -0.96
CA CYS A 81 0.76 -2.37 -0.81
C CYS A 81 1.63 -2.21 -2.07
N SER A 82 2.56 -3.15 -2.32
CA SER A 82 3.48 -3.14 -3.45
C SER A 82 2.79 -2.99 -4.82
N TYR A 83 1.58 -3.50 -4.98
CA TYR A 83 0.82 -3.36 -6.23
C TYR A 83 0.38 -1.92 -6.50
N SER A 84 -0.11 -1.22 -5.49
CA SER A 84 -0.48 0.19 -5.62
C SER A 84 0.74 1.10 -5.68
N TYR A 85 1.82 0.72 -5.00
CA TYR A 85 3.10 1.39 -5.12
C TYR A 85 3.67 1.27 -6.54
N GLY A 86 3.34 0.19 -7.25
CA GLY A 86 3.82 -0.10 -8.60
C GLY A 86 5.23 -0.70 -8.60
N GLU A 87 5.49 -1.65 -7.70
CA GLU A 87 6.73 -2.41 -7.71
C GLU A 87 6.86 -3.18 -9.03
N GLY A 88 7.99 -3.04 -9.69
CA GLY A 88 8.23 -3.65 -11.00
C GLY A 88 7.64 -2.90 -12.20
N LEU A 89 7.03 -1.71 -12.01
CA LEU A 89 6.43 -0.90 -13.06
C LEU A 89 7.08 0.48 -13.17
N PHE A 90 7.07 1.09 -14.36
CA PHE A 90 7.28 2.52 -14.48
C PHE A 90 6.16 3.27 -13.74
N TYR A 91 6.45 4.46 -13.21
CA TYR A 91 5.48 5.25 -12.47
C TYR A 91 4.22 5.56 -13.28
N GLU A 92 4.40 5.88 -14.55
CA GLU A 92 3.31 6.14 -15.50
C GLU A 92 2.43 4.92 -15.81
N ASP A 93 2.93 3.70 -15.52
CA ASP A 93 2.19 2.45 -15.73
C ASP A 93 1.44 1.97 -14.49
N VAL A 94 1.68 2.59 -13.34
CA VAL A 94 0.92 2.29 -12.12
C VAL A 94 -0.55 2.64 -12.33
N TYR A 95 -1.45 1.73 -11.96
CA TYR A 95 -2.89 1.89 -12.24
C TYR A 95 -3.45 3.21 -11.70
N SER A 96 -3.04 3.62 -10.49
CA SER A 96 -3.49 4.88 -9.88
C SER A 96 -2.99 6.09 -10.66
N THR A 97 -1.78 6.05 -11.20
CA THR A 97 -1.22 7.11 -12.05
C THR A 97 -1.97 7.19 -13.38
N LYS A 98 -2.24 6.04 -14.02
CA LYS A 98 -3.05 6.00 -15.26
C LYS A 98 -4.45 6.53 -15.04
N LEU A 99 -5.09 6.16 -13.93
CA LEU A 99 -6.42 6.64 -13.59
C LEU A 99 -6.42 8.15 -13.34
N ALA A 100 -5.48 8.64 -12.53
CA ALA A 100 -5.33 10.07 -12.26
C ALA A 100 -5.16 10.88 -13.55
N LYS A 101 -4.26 10.42 -14.43
CA LYS A 101 -4.06 11.02 -15.76
C LYS A 101 -5.32 11.03 -16.62
N LYS A 102 -6.08 9.92 -16.62
CA LYS A 102 -7.34 9.82 -17.38
C LYS A 102 -8.42 10.80 -16.88
N LEU A 103 -8.41 11.09 -15.59
CA LEU A 103 -9.36 12.00 -14.93
C LEU A 103 -8.87 13.45 -14.84
N ASP A 104 -7.68 13.73 -15.33
CA ASP A 104 -6.99 15.05 -15.19
C ASP A 104 -6.81 15.46 -13.72
N LEU A 105 -6.35 14.51 -12.89
CA LEU A 105 -6.12 14.67 -11.46
C LEU A 105 -4.65 14.37 -11.11
N LYS A 106 -4.19 14.89 -9.98
CA LYS A 106 -2.93 14.45 -9.38
C LYS A 106 -3.09 13.10 -8.70
N ASN A 107 -2.02 12.30 -8.68
CA ASN A 107 -1.98 11.04 -7.97
C ASN A 107 -1.20 11.16 -6.66
N ILE A 108 -1.90 11.21 -5.54
CA ILE A 108 -1.28 11.12 -4.21
C ILE A 108 -1.33 9.65 -3.78
N ASN A 109 -0.23 8.96 -3.99
CA ASN A 109 -0.12 7.53 -3.75
C ASN A 109 0.64 7.25 -2.45
N LEU A 110 -0.09 6.92 -1.39
CA LEU A 110 0.44 6.59 -0.06
C LEU A 110 0.59 5.07 0.15
N ALA A 111 0.72 4.32 -0.92
CA ALA A 111 0.95 2.89 -0.84
C ALA A 111 2.36 2.57 -0.31
N ILE A 112 2.45 1.54 0.52
CA ILE A 112 3.67 1.10 1.18
C ILE A 112 3.97 -0.34 0.76
N PRO A 113 5.08 -0.62 0.06
CA PRO A 113 5.45 -1.97 -0.32
C PRO A 113 5.49 -2.91 0.89
N GLY A 114 4.97 -4.13 0.74
CA GLY A 114 4.94 -5.10 1.83
C GLY A 114 3.92 -4.84 2.94
N SER A 115 3.28 -3.67 2.97
CA SER A 115 2.38 -3.30 4.08
C SER A 115 1.10 -4.14 4.16
N GLY A 116 0.56 -4.22 5.38
CA GLY A 116 -0.79 -4.69 5.68
C GLY A 116 -1.83 -3.59 5.61
N ILE A 117 -3.00 -3.85 6.20
CA ILE A 117 -4.10 -2.87 6.27
C ILE A 117 -3.85 -1.79 7.34
N SER A 118 -3.15 -2.11 8.44
CA SER A 118 -2.95 -1.17 9.55
C SER A 118 -2.24 0.12 9.15
N PRO A 119 -1.15 0.12 8.35
CA PRO A 119 -0.53 1.35 7.85
C PRO A 119 -1.49 2.21 7.01
N GLN A 120 -2.43 1.60 6.28
CA GLN A 120 -3.43 2.34 5.52
C GLN A 120 -4.39 3.08 6.46
N VAL A 121 -4.79 2.45 7.58
CA VAL A 121 -5.62 3.07 8.62
C VAL A 121 -4.87 4.24 9.26
N TYR A 122 -3.62 4.04 9.68
CA TYR A 122 -2.81 5.11 10.28
C TYR A 122 -2.64 6.30 9.33
N ASN A 123 -2.27 6.04 8.09
CA ASN A 123 -2.12 7.10 7.10
C ASN A 123 -3.43 7.82 6.80
N THR A 124 -4.57 7.13 6.83
CA THR A 124 -5.88 7.77 6.68
C THR A 124 -6.15 8.74 7.82
N ILE A 125 -5.89 8.33 9.07
CA ILE A 125 -6.06 9.18 10.25
C ILE A 125 -5.15 10.41 10.17
N LEU A 126 -3.87 10.20 9.88
CA LEU A 126 -2.88 11.26 9.78
C LEU A 126 -3.20 12.24 8.64
N PHE A 127 -3.56 11.71 7.47
CA PHE A 127 -3.94 12.52 6.33
C PHE A 127 -5.16 13.39 6.65
N ASN A 128 -6.20 12.82 7.21
CA ASN A 128 -7.40 13.58 7.58
C ASN A 128 -7.11 14.65 8.63
N ASN A 129 -6.29 14.36 9.63
CA ASN A 129 -5.97 15.33 10.66
C ASN A 129 -5.16 16.51 10.13
N ASN A 130 -4.33 16.30 9.11
CA ASN A 130 -3.38 17.30 8.65
C ASN A 130 -3.78 17.99 7.34
N PHE A 131 -4.52 17.31 6.46
CA PHE A 131 -4.73 17.78 5.08
C PHE A 131 -6.20 17.96 4.69
N ASN A 132 -7.17 17.32 5.35
CA ASN A 132 -8.58 17.40 4.96
C ASN A 132 -9.16 18.82 4.98
N LYS A 133 -8.61 19.72 5.81
CA LYS A 133 -9.03 21.13 5.90
C LYS A 133 -8.52 21.97 4.72
N ILE A 134 -7.60 21.43 3.94
CA ILE A 134 -6.99 22.13 2.81
C ILE A 134 -7.83 21.88 1.56
N ARG A 135 -7.90 20.63 1.16
CA ARG A 135 -8.68 20.17 0.01
C ARG A 135 -8.96 18.68 0.15
N LEU A 136 -10.21 18.28 -0.05
CA LEU A 136 -10.58 16.85 -0.06
C LEU A 136 -10.18 16.20 -1.38
N PRO A 137 -9.79 14.92 -1.38
CA PRO A 137 -9.59 14.16 -2.61
C PRO A 137 -10.88 14.03 -3.39
N LYS A 138 -10.82 13.94 -4.72
CA LYS A 138 -11.98 13.62 -5.54
C LYS A 138 -12.42 12.18 -5.39
N TYR A 139 -11.46 11.29 -5.19
CA TYR A 139 -11.67 9.86 -4.99
C TYR A 139 -10.62 9.31 -4.03
N VAL A 140 -10.99 8.30 -3.26
CA VAL A 140 -10.06 7.54 -2.42
C VAL A 140 -10.09 6.08 -2.87
N ILE A 141 -8.92 5.48 -2.97
CA ILE A 141 -8.75 4.08 -3.39
C ILE A 141 -7.95 3.35 -2.31
N TYR A 142 -8.53 2.28 -1.78
CA TYR A 142 -7.85 1.33 -0.90
C TYR A 142 -7.63 0.02 -1.64
N GLN A 143 -6.38 -0.38 -1.79
CA GLN A 143 -6.01 -1.69 -2.27
C GLN A 143 -5.56 -2.53 -1.08
N TYR A 144 -6.30 -3.57 -0.76
CA TYR A 144 -6.00 -4.45 0.35
C TYR A 144 -5.00 -5.52 -0.06
N PRO A 145 -3.95 -5.75 0.75
CA PRO A 145 -3.03 -6.86 0.50
C PRO A 145 -3.72 -8.20 0.78
N ASN A 146 -3.06 -9.27 0.36
CA ASN A 146 -3.49 -10.63 0.72
C ASN A 146 -3.56 -10.82 2.24
N ASP A 147 -4.44 -11.69 2.68
CA ASP A 147 -4.89 -11.94 4.06
C ASP A 147 -3.80 -12.29 5.10
N TYR A 148 -2.60 -12.61 4.65
CA TYR A 148 -1.53 -13.14 5.51
C TYR A 148 -0.49 -12.10 5.93
N ARG A 149 -0.87 -10.81 5.94
CA ARG A 149 0.04 -9.75 6.39
C ARG A 149 -0.34 -9.25 7.77
N VAL A 150 0.60 -9.38 8.68
CA VAL A 150 0.48 -8.94 10.07
C VAL A 150 1.31 -7.69 10.26
N SER A 151 0.70 -6.66 10.82
CA SER A 151 1.42 -5.45 11.22
C SER A 151 1.61 -5.47 12.73
N LEU A 152 2.86 -5.40 13.16
CA LEU A 152 3.25 -5.24 14.55
C LEU A 152 3.73 -3.79 14.75
N SER A 153 3.36 -3.21 15.87
CA SER A 153 3.86 -1.89 16.25
C SER A 153 4.73 -2.01 17.49
N THR A 154 5.90 -1.40 17.42
CA THR A 154 6.83 -1.29 18.55
C THR A 154 7.00 0.17 18.90
N TYR A 155 6.95 0.49 20.20
CA TYR A 155 7.19 1.84 20.69
C TYR A 155 8.57 1.93 21.32
N GLU A 156 9.40 2.80 20.81
CA GLU A 156 10.73 3.07 21.37
C GLU A 156 10.70 4.35 22.20
N GLU A 157 10.67 4.20 23.53
CA GLU A 157 10.61 5.33 24.48
C GLU A 157 11.77 6.32 24.30
N THR A 158 12.98 5.82 24.00
CA THR A 158 14.19 6.66 23.90
C THR A 158 14.13 7.64 22.73
N ARG A 159 13.38 7.31 21.70
CA ARG A 159 13.23 8.13 20.49
C ARG A 159 11.84 8.72 20.35
N ASN A 160 10.95 8.40 21.29
CA ASN A 160 9.56 8.82 21.26
C ASN A 160 8.90 8.60 19.88
N HIS A 161 9.08 7.40 19.31
CA HIS A 161 8.49 7.07 18.04
C HIS A 161 7.89 5.65 18.02
N LEU A 162 6.90 5.50 17.17
CA LEU A 162 6.21 4.24 16.91
C LEU A 162 6.72 3.68 15.57
N ASP A 163 7.29 2.50 15.62
CA ASP A 163 7.61 1.73 14.43
C ASP A 163 6.49 0.74 14.11
N ILE A 164 6.16 0.63 12.85
CA ILE A 164 5.14 -0.31 12.36
C ILE A 164 5.80 -1.22 11.34
N ASP A 165 6.12 -2.42 11.78
CA ASP A 165 6.63 -3.46 10.90
C ASP A 165 5.49 -4.32 10.38
N THR A 166 5.53 -4.66 9.11
CA THR A 166 4.57 -5.59 8.51
C THR A 166 5.31 -6.82 8.03
N PHE A 167 4.82 -7.96 8.48
CA PHE A 167 5.36 -9.27 8.19
C PHE A 167 4.37 -10.07 7.35
N THR A 168 4.88 -10.80 6.37
CA THR A 168 4.13 -11.90 5.75
C THR A 168 4.16 -13.13 6.65
N ALA A 169 3.27 -14.07 6.44
CA ALA A 169 3.30 -15.35 7.18
C ALA A 169 4.63 -16.09 7.03
N GLY A 170 5.32 -15.94 5.89
CA GLY A 170 6.65 -16.49 5.66
C GLY A 170 7.72 -15.84 6.53
N ASP A 171 7.69 -14.52 6.62
CA ASP A 171 8.64 -13.74 7.42
C ASP A 171 8.51 -14.08 8.91
N ILE A 172 7.28 -14.17 9.43
CA ILE A 172 7.03 -14.53 10.82
C ILE A 172 7.64 -15.90 11.15
N LYS A 173 7.51 -16.86 10.24
CA LYS A 173 8.09 -18.20 10.42
C LYS A 173 9.62 -18.17 10.49
N GLU A 174 10.27 -17.23 9.83
CA GLU A 174 11.72 -17.06 9.87
C GLU A 174 12.20 -16.41 11.17
N TYR A 175 11.42 -15.46 11.72
CA TYR A 175 11.72 -14.76 12.98
C TYR A 175 11.27 -15.52 14.22
N ASP A 176 10.16 -16.25 14.15
CA ASP A 176 9.60 -17.02 15.25
C ASP A 176 10.18 -18.43 15.25
N GLN A 177 11.38 -18.57 15.83
CA GLN A 177 12.08 -19.85 15.93
C GLN A 177 11.25 -20.97 16.62
N ASN A 178 10.22 -20.61 17.37
CA ASN A 178 9.35 -21.55 18.08
C ASN A 178 7.97 -21.73 17.42
N GLY A 179 7.64 -20.95 16.40
CA GLY A 179 6.35 -21.02 15.69
C GLY A 179 5.15 -20.47 16.47
N TYR A 180 5.31 -19.99 17.70
CA TYR A 180 4.19 -19.58 18.55
C TYR A 180 3.40 -18.39 18.01
N ILE A 181 4.06 -17.40 17.46
CA ILE A 181 3.39 -16.21 16.90
C ILE A 181 2.68 -16.60 15.61
N PHE A 182 3.33 -17.41 14.79
CA PHE A 182 2.76 -17.88 13.53
C PHE A 182 1.53 -18.74 13.77
N ASP A 183 1.63 -19.73 14.69
CA ASP A 183 0.52 -20.60 15.05
C ASP A 183 -0.63 -19.81 15.68
N TYR A 184 -0.33 -18.84 16.57
CA TYR A 184 -1.33 -17.95 17.16
C TYR A 184 -2.12 -17.20 16.09
N TYR A 185 -1.46 -16.63 15.08
CA TYR A 185 -2.14 -15.90 14.00
C TYR A 185 -2.90 -16.79 13.04
N LEU A 186 -2.43 -18.01 12.79
CA LEU A 186 -3.16 -18.98 11.97
C LEU A 186 -4.39 -19.55 12.69
N GLU A 187 -4.27 -19.78 13.99
CA GLU A 187 -5.35 -20.36 14.81
C GLU A 187 -6.40 -19.31 15.22
N ASN A 188 -6.02 -18.01 15.31
CA ASN A 188 -6.93 -16.93 15.70
C ASN A 188 -7.56 -16.21 14.48
N ASP A 189 -8.16 -17.00 13.61
CA ASP A 189 -8.90 -16.53 12.42
C ASP A 189 -9.98 -15.48 12.76
N GLY A 190 -10.50 -15.49 13.99
CA GLY A 190 -11.51 -14.55 14.46
C GLY A 190 -11.01 -13.11 14.59
N GLU A 191 -9.79 -12.87 15.12
CA GLU A 191 -9.22 -11.54 15.23
C GLU A 191 -8.89 -10.97 13.86
N LYS A 192 -8.35 -11.82 12.97
CA LYS A 192 -8.11 -11.46 11.59
C LYS A 192 -9.40 -11.07 10.87
N LYS A 193 -10.42 -11.92 10.91
CA LYS A 193 -11.73 -11.63 10.32
C LYS A 193 -12.35 -10.35 10.87
N LEU A 194 -12.18 -10.08 12.16
CA LEU A 194 -12.64 -8.85 12.77
C LEU A 194 -11.91 -7.63 12.22
N LYS A 195 -10.58 -7.67 12.08
CA LYS A 195 -9.79 -6.60 11.48
C LYS A 195 -10.17 -6.38 10.01
N ASP A 196 -10.33 -7.47 9.25
CA ASP A 196 -10.71 -7.45 7.83
C ASP A 196 -12.12 -6.85 7.63
N LEU A 197 -12.99 -6.94 8.62
CA LEU A 197 -14.31 -6.31 8.60
C LEU A 197 -14.28 -4.88 9.10
N LEU A 198 -13.65 -4.62 10.24
CA LEU A 198 -13.71 -3.32 10.91
C LEU A 198 -12.89 -2.24 10.21
N PHE A 199 -11.71 -2.58 9.70
CA PHE A 199 -10.86 -1.58 9.08
C PHE A 199 -11.44 -1.03 7.77
N PRO A 200 -11.90 -1.86 6.82
CA PRO A 200 -12.57 -1.34 5.64
C PRO A 200 -13.83 -0.53 5.97
N LEU A 201 -14.62 -0.98 6.96
CA LEU A 201 -15.80 -0.26 7.42
C LEU A 201 -15.44 1.12 7.98
N TYR A 202 -14.41 1.18 8.82
CA TYR A 202 -13.90 2.43 9.36
C TYR A 202 -13.41 3.36 8.25
N LEU A 203 -12.57 2.84 7.34
CA LEU A 203 -12.01 3.61 6.23
C LEU A 203 -13.09 4.17 5.31
N ASN A 204 -14.12 3.38 5.02
CA ASN A 204 -15.26 3.84 4.25
C ASN A 204 -16.01 4.97 4.97
N ASN A 205 -16.35 4.78 6.24
CA ASN A 205 -17.11 5.74 7.02
C ASN A 205 -16.39 7.08 7.16
N VAL A 206 -15.06 7.08 7.31
CA VAL A 206 -14.26 8.32 7.39
C VAL A 206 -14.51 9.22 6.18
N TRP A 207 -14.47 8.67 4.98
CA TRP A 207 -14.64 9.44 3.76
C TRP A 207 -16.10 9.70 3.39
N GLU A 208 -16.98 8.76 3.70
CA GLU A 208 -18.41 8.91 3.49
C GLU A 208 -18.97 10.11 4.26
N THR A 209 -18.52 10.34 5.50
CA THR A 209 -18.88 11.53 6.29
C THR A 209 -18.42 12.84 5.66
N LEU A 210 -17.42 12.78 4.79
CA LEU A 210 -16.88 13.92 4.04
C LEU A 210 -17.44 14.01 2.61
N ASN A 211 -18.38 13.13 2.25
CA ASN A 211 -18.94 13.00 0.90
C ASN A 211 -17.87 12.73 -0.18
N VAL A 212 -16.82 11.98 0.15
CA VAL A 212 -15.78 11.57 -0.77
C VAL A 212 -16.01 10.12 -1.19
N PRO A 213 -16.14 9.82 -2.49
CA PRO A 213 -16.28 8.45 -2.99
C PRO A 213 -15.06 7.59 -2.68
N VAL A 214 -15.30 6.37 -2.18
CA VAL A 214 -14.27 5.39 -1.82
C VAL A 214 -14.41 4.15 -2.68
N PHE A 215 -13.29 3.66 -3.18
CA PHE A 215 -13.20 2.41 -3.92
C PHE A 215 -12.28 1.43 -3.20
N HIS A 216 -12.73 0.19 -3.08
CA HIS A 216 -12.00 -0.89 -2.43
C HIS A 216 -11.58 -1.93 -3.46
N ILE A 217 -10.29 -2.20 -3.56
CA ILE A 217 -9.71 -3.19 -4.47
C ILE A 217 -9.19 -4.37 -3.64
N THR A 218 -9.60 -5.57 -3.99
CA THR A 218 -9.20 -6.82 -3.32
C THR A 218 -8.58 -7.79 -4.32
N PHE A 219 -7.70 -8.71 -3.84
CA PHE A 219 -7.03 -9.70 -4.70
C PHE A 219 -7.81 -10.99 -4.91
N SER A 220 -8.71 -11.33 -4.05
CA SER A 220 -9.48 -12.56 -4.12
C SER A 220 -10.62 -12.51 -3.11
N ASP A 221 -11.44 -13.52 -3.10
CA ASP A 221 -12.60 -13.84 -2.25
C ASP A 221 -12.66 -13.21 -0.85
N TYR A 222 -12.29 -11.94 -0.75
CA TYR A 222 -12.70 -11.12 0.38
C TYR A 222 -14.20 -11.28 0.49
N ASN A 223 -14.61 -11.72 1.65
CA ASN A 223 -15.96 -12.03 2.08
C ASN A 223 -17.04 -11.44 1.14
N GLN A 224 -17.85 -12.31 0.51
CA GLN A 224 -18.92 -11.87 -0.42
C GLN A 224 -19.83 -10.81 0.21
N GLU A 225 -19.95 -10.81 1.53
CA GLU A 225 -20.68 -9.82 2.31
C GLU A 225 -20.05 -8.43 2.22
N PHE A 226 -18.71 -8.33 2.17
CA PHE A 226 -18.00 -7.09 1.93
C PHE A 226 -18.25 -6.59 0.49
N LYS A 227 -18.12 -7.45 -0.50
CA LYS A 227 -18.35 -7.11 -1.92
C LYS A 227 -19.77 -6.58 -2.17
N SER A 228 -20.78 -7.14 -1.49
CA SER A 228 -22.17 -6.72 -1.66
C SER A 228 -22.50 -5.37 -1.01
N LYS A 229 -21.70 -4.93 -0.04
CA LYS A 229 -21.95 -3.74 0.77
C LYS A 229 -21.15 -2.51 0.33
N TYR A 230 -20.00 -2.71 -0.29
CA TYR A 230 -19.12 -1.65 -0.75
C TYR A 230 -18.88 -1.75 -2.26
N GLN A 231 -18.58 -0.62 -2.90
CA GLN A 231 -18.12 -0.61 -4.29
C GLN A 231 -16.71 -1.23 -4.33
N SER A 232 -16.64 -2.55 -4.39
CA SER A 232 -15.38 -3.29 -4.46
C SER A 232 -15.19 -3.86 -5.86
N PHE A 233 -13.96 -3.79 -6.34
CA PHE A 233 -13.53 -4.35 -7.63
C PHE A 233 -12.47 -5.40 -7.37
N GLU A 234 -12.55 -6.52 -8.05
CA GLU A 234 -11.44 -7.45 -8.15
C GLU A 234 -10.37 -6.85 -9.07
N ILE A 235 -9.09 -7.09 -8.78
CA ILE A 235 -8.00 -6.59 -9.64
C ILE A 235 -8.13 -7.16 -11.07
N LEU A 236 -8.67 -8.36 -11.21
CA LEU A 236 -8.89 -8.99 -12.50
C LEU A 236 -9.90 -8.23 -13.38
N ASP A 237 -10.82 -7.48 -12.77
CA ASP A 237 -11.81 -6.66 -13.48
C ASP A 237 -11.24 -5.34 -14.01
N ILE A 238 -10.01 -4.99 -13.63
CA ILE A 238 -9.37 -3.72 -13.98
C ILE A 238 -8.35 -3.89 -15.13
N VAL A 239 -8.01 -5.13 -15.49
CA VAL A 239 -6.93 -5.44 -16.43
C VAL A 239 -7.43 -5.61 -17.88
N ASP A 240 -8.74 -5.62 -18.11
CA ASP A 240 -9.37 -5.54 -19.42
C ASP A 240 -9.65 -4.05 -19.81
#